data_8fb5a9b41018bbb7827d06c8c541aa1c
#
_entry.id   8fb5a9b41018bbb7827d06c8c541aa1c
#
_cell.length_a   1.000
_cell.length_b   1.000
_cell.length_c   1.000
_cell.angle_alpha   90.00
_cell.angle_beta   90.00
_cell.angle_gamma   90.00
#
_symmetry.space_group_name_H-M   'P 1'
#
loop_
_entity.id
_entity.type
_entity.pdbx_description
1 polymer ?
#
loop_
_entity_poly.entity_id
_entity_poly.type
_entity_poly.pdbx_seq_one_letter_code
_entity_poly.pdbx_strand_id
1 'polypeptide(L)'
;MAEQALNLYGYELDPEIKEIFTKYRKTHNDGVYDAYTPEMRRARKAHILTGLPDTYGRGRIVGDYRRIALYGIDYLIKHKEFDKSLIDGEMTPDRIRDREEISEQIKALKKLKEMALSYGYDISKPAKNAKEAIQWVYFGYLGAVKDQNGAAMSFGRTSTFLDIYFERDL
;
A
#
# COMPACT_ATOMS: atom_id res chain seq x y z
N MET A 1 -5.42 17.13 -13.67
CA MET A 1 -3.95 16.93 -13.69
C MET A 1 -3.56 15.53 -14.17
N ALA A 2 -3.97 14.42 -13.50
CA ALA A 2 -3.59 13.07 -13.96
C ALA A 2 -4.05 12.72 -15.37
N GLU A 3 -5.31 13.01 -15.71
CA GLU A 3 -5.86 12.81 -17.06
C GLU A 3 -5.12 13.64 -18.13
N GLN A 4 -4.80 14.88 -17.81
CA GLN A 4 -4.02 15.73 -18.72
C GLN A 4 -2.60 15.20 -18.94
N ALA A 5 -1.97 14.67 -17.88
CA ALA A 5 -0.66 14.05 -18.00
C ALA A 5 -0.72 12.78 -18.85
N LEU A 6 -1.73 11.93 -18.66
CA LEU A 6 -1.93 10.72 -19.49
C LEU A 6 -2.11 11.07 -20.96
N ASN A 7 -2.96 12.07 -21.25
CA ASN A 7 -3.24 12.51 -22.61
C ASN A 7 -1.98 13.07 -23.32
N LEU A 8 -1.06 13.71 -22.58
CA LEU A 8 0.22 14.18 -23.14
C LEU A 8 1.11 13.02 -23.63
N TYR A 9 0.94 11.84 -23.06
CA TYR A 9 1.67 10.61 -23.46
C TYR A 9 0.85 9.71 -24.38
N GLY A 10 -0.29 10.19 -24.90
CA GLY A 10 -1.14 9.44 -25.84
C GLY A 10 -2.01 8.36 -25.19
N TYR A 11 -2.18 8.42 -23.87
CA TYR A 11 -3.08 7.50 -23.14
C TYR A 11 -4.40 8.17 -22.86
N GLU A 12 -5.50 7.51 -23.16
CA GLU A 12 -6.83 7.91 -22.72
C GLU A 12 -7.19 7.22 -21.41
N LEU A 13 -7.75 7.99 -20.48
CA LEU A 13 -8.23 7.41 -19.24
C LEU A 13 -9.55 6.69 -19.47
N ASP A 14 -9.59 5.40 -19.10
CA ASP A 14 -10.80 4.58 -19.15
C ASP A 14 -11.95 5.26 -18.39
N PRO A 15 -13.14 5.46 -19.01
CA PRO A 15 -14.28 6.11 -18.38
C PRO A 15 -14.76 5.42 -17.09
N GLU A 16 -14.71 4.10 -17.01
CA GLU A 16 -15.10 3.34 -15.81
C GLU A 16 -14.12 3.60 -14.67
N ILE A 17 -12.82 3.60 -14.97
CA ILE A 17 -11.78 3.95 -14.00
C ILE A 17 -11.95 5.38 -13.52
N LYS A 18 -12.22 6.32 -14.43
CA LYS A 18 -12.49 7.72 -14.10
C LYS A 18 -13.70 7.85 -13.17
N GLU A 19 -14.79 7.13 -13.43
CA GLU A 19 -15.98 7.14 -12.59
C GLU A 19 -15.67 6.59 -11.19
N ILE A 20 -14.95 5.47 -11.08
CA ILE A 20 -14.53 4.91 -9.80
C ILE A 20 -13.76 5.93 -8.98
N PHE A 21 -12.79 6.61 -9.59
CA PHE A 21 -11.94 7.58 -8.89
C PHE A 21 -12.67 8.89 -8.53
N THR A 22 -13.62 9.33 -9.32
CA THR A 22 -14.32 10.61 -9.11
C THR A 22 -15.58 10.48 -8.27
N LYS A 23 -16.28 9.34 -8.35
CA LYS A 23 -17.59 9.16 -7.72
C LYS A 23 -17.56 8.26 -6.48
N TYR A 24 -16.81 7.17 -6.54
CA TYR A 24 -16.89 6.14 -5.48
C TYR A 24 -15.67 6.13 -4.56
N ARG A 25 -14.51 6.48 -5.08
CA ARG A 25 -13.30 6.45 -4.28
C ARG A 25 -13.14 7.75 -3.51
N LYS A 26 -13.19 7.66 -2.19
CA LYS A 26 -12.80 8.76 -1.31
C LYS A 26 -11.38 8.54 -0.80
N THR A 27 -10.58 9.58 -0.85
CA THR A 27 -9.30 9.59 -0.15
C THR A 27 -9.54 9.75 1.36
N HIS A 28 -8.53 9.42 2.17
CA HIS A 28 -8.58 9.72 3.60
C HIS A 28 -8.89 11.20 3.85
N ASN A 29 -8.30 12.09 3.07
CA ASN A 29 -8.52 13.53 3.14
C ASN A 29 -9.97 13.90 2.88
N ASP A 30 -10.58 13.33 1.85
CA ASP A 30 -11.99 13.59 1.51
C ASP A 30 -12.90 13.12 2.66
N GLY A 31 -12.64 11.94 3.24
CA GLY A 31 -13.39 11.41 4.36
C GLY A 31 -13.32 12.30 5.61
N VAL A 32 -12.14 12.83 5.93
CA VAL A 32 -11.96 13.76 7.06
C VAL A 32 -12.69 15.09 6.79
N TYR A 33 -12.53 15.66 5.59
CA TYR A 33 -13.17 16.94 5.29
C TYR A 33 -14.69 16.84 5.07
N ASP A 34 -15.19 15.70 4.65
CA ASP A 34 -16.64 15.46 4.55
C ASP A 34 -17.32 15.45 5.92
N ALA A 35 -16.60 15.04 6.97
CA ALA A 35 -17.10 15.08 8.34
C ALA A 35 -17.20 16.49 8.94
N TYR A 36 -16.58 17.49 8.31
CA TYR A 36 -16.62 18.88 8.80
C TYR A 36 -17.92 19.55 8.43
N THR A 37 -18.58 20.13 9.44
CA THR A 37 -19.74 21.00 9.19
C THR A 37 -19.32 22.30 8.45
N PRO A 38 -20.25 23.00 7.79
CA PRO A 38 -19.94 24.30 7.18
C PRO A 38 -19.36 25.31 8.19
N GLU A 39 -19.82 25.27 9.44
CA GLU A 39 -19.31 26.13 10.52
C GLU A 39 -17.86 25.80 10.86
N MET A 40 -17.53 24.50 11.02
CA MET A 40 -16.16 24.05 11.26
C MET A 40 -15.23 24.45 10.12
N ARG A 41 -15.68 24.33 8.88
CA ARG A 41 -14.89 24.74 7.70
C ARG A 41 -14.64 26.26 7.70
N ARG A 42 -15.64 27.08 8.04
CA ARG A 42 -15.49 28.53 8.16
C ARG A 42 -14.52 28.92 9.28
N ALA A 43 -14.70 28.32 10.46
CA ALA A 43 -13.85 28.59 11.62
C ALA A 43 -12.38 28.16 11.37
N ARG A 44 -12.15 27.02 10.69
CA ARG A 44 -10.82 26.59 10.25
C ARG A 44 -10.21 27.55 9.25
N LYS A 45 -10.96 27.98 8.24
CA LYS A 45 -10.50 28.95 7.23
C LYS A 45 -10.13 30.31 7.85
N ALA A 46 -10.85 30.71 8.90
CA ALA A 46 -10.57 31.92 9.65
C ALA A 46 -9.48 31.75 10.74
N HIS A 47 -8.84 30.57 10.83
CA HIS A 47 -7.85 30.22 11.85
C HIS A 47 -8.33 30.37 13.30
N ILE A 48 -9.65 30.35 13.54
CA ILE A 48 -10.24 30.35 14.88
C ILE A 48 -10.12 28.98 15.52
N LEU A 49 -10.30 27.93 14.75
CA LEU A 49 -10.10 26.53 15.18
C LEU A 49 -8.83 25.97 14.58
N THR A 50 -7.96 25.49 15.46
CA THR A 50 -6.80 24.67 15.14
C THR A 50 -6.96 23.35 15.90
N GLY A 51 -6.29 22.29 15.49
CA GLY A 51 -6.35 21.00 16.19
C GLY A 51 -7.60 20.16 15.91
N LEU A 52 -8.42 20.50 14.94
CA LEU A 52 -9.42 19.59 14.40
C LEU A 52 -8.72 18.36 13.79
N PRO A 53 -9.40 17.18 13.73
CA PRO A 53 -8.87 16.03 13.03
C PRO A 53 -8.31 16.46 11.68
N ASP A 54 -7.03 16.20 11.48
CA ASP A 54 -6.33 16.63 10.27
C ASP A 54 -6.06 15.43 9.37
N THR A 55 -5.97 15.70 8.10
CA THR A 55 -5.55 14.74 7.08
C THR A 55 -4.14 14.18 7.33
N TYR A 56 -3.33 14.86 8.13
CA TYR A 56 -1.98 14.44 8.53
C TYR A 56 -1.93 13.58 9.81
N GLY A 57 -3.07 13.18 10.36
CA GLY A 57 -3.14 12.33 11.56
C GLY A 57 -2.58 10.92 11.38
N ARG A 58 -2.33 10.46 10.15
CA ARG A 58 -1.58 9.25 9.88
C ARG A 58 -0.08 9.56 9.94
N GLY A 59 0.61 8.93 10.88
CA GLY A 59 2.07 8.98 10.95
C GLY A 59 2.71 8.46 9.65
N ARG A 60 3.94 8.89 9.39
CA ARG A 60 4.73 8.32 8.30
C ARG A 60 5.06 6.87 8.63
N ILE A 61 4.71 5.97 7.73
CA ILE A 61 5.06 4.56 7.84
C ILE A 61 6.24 4.29 6.94
N VAL A 62 7.26 3.63 7.50
CA VAL A 62 8.33 3.01 6.73
C VAL A 62 8.03 1.52 6.70
N GLY A 63 7.48 1.04 5.59
CA GLY A 63 7.23 -0.38 5.40
C GLY A 63 8.53 -1.15 5.16
N ASP A 64 8.58 -2.41 5.59
CA ASP A 64 9.68 -3.29 5.23
C ASP A 64 9.42 -3.95 3.85
N TYR A 65 9.57 -3.16 2.81
CA TYR A 65 9.36 -3.59 1.42
C TYR A 65 10.38 -4.61 0.94
N ARG A 66 11.53 -4.74 1.67
CA ARG A 66 12.60 -5.69 1.38
C ARG A 66 12.15 -7.13 1.46
N ARG A 67 11.14 -7.42 2.29
CA ARG A 67 10.67 -8.79 2.53
C ARG A 67 10.26 -9.51 1.26
N ILE A 68 9.68 -8.81 0.27
CA ILE A 68 9.30 -9.40 -1.01
C ILE A 68 10.56 -9.81 -1.79
N ALA A 69 11.57 -8.96 -1.83
CA ALA A 69 12.83 -9.29 -2.51
C ALA A 69 13.60 -10.42 -1.81
N LEU A 70 13.60 -10.43 -0.47
CA LEU A 70 14.34 -11.42 0.31
C LEU A 70 13.70 -12.81 0.32
N TYR A 71 12.38 -12.89 0.39
CA TYR A 71 11.68 -14.17 0.64
C TYR A 71 10.78 -14.60 -0.50
N GLY A 72 10.34 -13.67 -1.35
CA GLY A 72 9.28 -13.91 -2.33
C GLY A 72 7.89 -13.95 -1.70
N ILE A 73 6.89 -13.74 -2.54
CA ILE A 73 5.49 -13.62 -2.10
C ILE A 73 4.93 -14.95 -1.55
N ASP A 74 5.32 -16.08 -2.15
CA ASP A 74 4.79 -17.38 -1.73
C ASP A 74 5.24 -17.77 -0.31
N TYR A 75 6.46 -17.39 0.06
CA TYR A 75 6.94 -17.55 1.43
C TYR A 75 6.13 -16.69 2.40
N LEU A 76 5.89 -15.42 2.03
CA LEU A 76 5.13 -14.50 2.87
C LEU A 76 3.68 -14.97 3.08
N ILE A 77 3.04 -15.52 2.06
CA ILE A 77 1.70 -16.11 2.16
C ILE A 77 1.71 -17.29 3.12
N LYS A 78 2.64 -18.24 2.94
CA LYS A 78 2.76 -19.41 3.84
C LYS A 78 3.02 -19.02 5.29
N HIS A 79 3.86 -18.00 5.49
CA HIS A 79 4.12 -17.47 6.82
C HIS A 79 2.87 -16.90 7.48
N LYS A 80 2.06 -16.17 6.71
CA LYS A 80 0.77 -15.64 7.19
C LYS A 80 -0.27 -16.74 7.43
N GLU A 81 -0.29 -17.78 6.62
CA GLU A 81 -1.13 -18.96 6.86
C GLU A 81 -0.72 -19.68 8.15
N PHE A 82 0.58 -19.77 8.42
CA PHE A 82 1.10 -20.28 9.66
C PHE A 82 0.71 -19.39 10.86
N ASP A 83 0.92 -18.07 10.79
CA ASP A 83 0.49 -17.12 11.82
C ASP A 83 -1.00 -17.30 12.15
N LYS A 84 -1.83 -17.44 11.11
CA LYS A 84 -3.27 -17.67 11.27
C LYS A 84 -3.58 -19.00 11.99
N SER A 85 -2.80 -20.04 11.76
CA SER A 85 -2.97 -21.35 12.41
C SER A 85 -2.63 -21.34 13.90
N LEU A 86 -1.82 -20.37 14.35
CA LEU A 86 -1.47 -20.21 15.77
C LEU A 86 -2.58 -19.52 16.57
N ILE A 87 -3.54 -18.89 15.91
CA ILE A 87 -4.71 -18.30 16.57
C ILE A 87 -5.74 -19.41 16.79
N ASP A 88 -5.60 -20.10 17.90
CA ASP A 88 -6.36 -21.29 18.28
C ASP A 88 -7.15 -21.05 19.59
N GLY A 89 -8.02 -22.01 19.95
CA GLY A 89 -8.84 -22.01 21.16
C GLY A 89 -10.15 -21.23 21.03
N GLU A 90 -10.70 -20.76 22.16
CA GLU A 90 -11.99 -20.05 22.19
C GLU A 90 -11.97 -18.80 21.32
N MET A 91 -12.96 -18.66 20.42
CA MET A 91 -13.07 -17.55 19.49
C MET A 91 -13.65 -16.31 20.16
N THR A 92 -12.78 -15.56 20.84
CA THR A 92 -13.10 -14.24 21.35
C THR A 92 -13.22 -13.22 20.22
N PRO A 93 -13.90 -12.06 20.43
CA PRO A 93 -13.99 -10.99 19.42
C PRO A 93 -12.63 -10.54 18.91
N ASP A 94 -11.60 -10.49 19.76
CA ASP A 94 -10.25 -10.10 19.36
C ASP A 94 -9.60 -11.15 18.46
N ARG A 95 -9.70 -12.43 18.81
CA ARG A 95 -9.19 -13.53 17.97
C ARG A 95 -9.88 -13.61 16.61
N ILE A 96 -11.19 -13.35 16.56
CA ILE A 96 -11.93 -13.29 15.29
C ILE A 96 -11.34 -12.18 14.44
N ARG A 97 -11.15 -10.99 15.01
CA ARG A 97 -10.58 -9.82 14.32
C ARG A 97 -9.18 -10.09 13.80
N ASP A 98 -8.32 -10.67 14.62
CA ASP A 98 -6.95 -11.02 14.22
C ASP A 98 -6.93 -12.02 13.06
N ARG A 99 -7.82 -13.03 13.09
CA ARG A 99 -7.95 -13.99 11.99
C ARG A 99 -8.48 -13.37 10.71
N GLU A 100 -9.41 -12.44 10.80
CA GLU A 100 -9.92 -11.68 9.66
C GLU A 100 -8.82 -10.80 9.06
N GLU A 101 -8.07 -10.08 9.89
CA GLU A 101 -6.95 -9.24 9.45
C GLU A 101 -5.90 -10.06 8.72
N ILE A 102 -5.44 -11.18 9.28
CA ILE A 102 -4.48 -12.05 8.60
C ILE A 102 -5.04 -12.60 7.29
N SER A 103 -6.34 -12.91 7.24
CA SER A 103 -6.99 -13.35 6.01
C SER A 103 -6.98 -12.27 4.92
N GLU A 104 -7.22 -11.02 5.29
CA GLU A 104 -7.14 -9.90 4.35
C GLU A 104 -5.70 -9.64 3.89
N GLN A 105 -4.71 -9.78 4.79
CA GLN A 105 -3.29 -9.72 4.43
C GLN A 105 -2.91 -10.79 3.40
N ILE A 106 -3.37 -12.03 3.58
CA ILE A 106 -3.15 -13.12 2.61
C ILE A 106 -3.79 -12.80 1.26
N LYS A 107 -5.03 -12.29 1.24
CA LYS A 107 -5.70 -11.86 0.02
C LYS A 107 -4.94 -10.73 -0.68
N ALA A 108 -4.45 -9.74 0.07
CA ALA A 108 -3.66 -8.64 -0.45
C ALA A 108 -2.35 -9.12 -1.09
N LEU A 109 -1.63 -10.06 -0.45
CA LEU A 109 -0.42 -10.66 -1.00
C LEU A 109 -0.71 -11.43 -2.31
N LYS A 110 -1.82 -12.17 -2.39
CA LYS A 110 -2.25 -12.87 -3.61
C LYS A 110 -2.54 -11.87 -4.74
N LYS A 111 -3.26 -10.79 -4.45
CA LYS A 111 -3.52 -9.72 -5.43
C LYS A 111 -2.24 -9.01 -5.88
N LEU A 112 -1.29 -8.80 -4.97
CA LEU A 112 0.01 -8.23 -5.32
C LEU A 112 0.78 -9.14 -6.29
N LYS A 113 0.73 -10.45 -6.08
CA LYS A 113 1.29 -11.44 -7.01
C LYS A 113 0.63 -11.39 -8.38
N GLU A 114 -0.70 -11.36 -8.43
CA GLU A 114 -1.48 -11.23 -9.67
C GLU A 114 -1.12 -9.94 -10.41
N MET A 115 -1.03 -8.82 -9.70
CA MET A 115 -0.61 -7.54 -10.28
C MET A 115 0.79 -7.64 -10.89
N ALA A 116 1.77 -8.17 -10.18
CA ALA A 116 3.13 -8.31 -10.70
C ALA A 116 3.18 -9.20 -11.95
N LEU A 117 2.44 -10.32 -11.96
CA LEU A 117 2.31 -11.20 -13.11
C LEU A 117 1.70 -10.49 -14.32
N SER A 118 0.73 -9.60 -14.13
CA SER A 118 0.13 -8.82 -15.23
C SER A 118 1.13 -7.87 -15.91
N TYR A 119 2.21 -7.50 -15.19
CA TYR A 119 3.33 -6.74 -15.73
C TYR A 119 4.50 -7.63 -16.22
N GLY A 120 4.32 -8.96 -16.24
CA GLY A 120 5.32 -9.91 -16.70
C GLY A 120 6.39 -10.29 -15.67
N TYR A 121 6.15 -10.02 -14.37
CA TYR A 121 7.09 -10.33 -13.29
C TYR A 121 6.53 -11.40 -12.35
N ASP A 122 7.29 -12.49 -12.17
CA ASP A 122 6.95 -13.52 -11.19
C ASP A 122 7.69 -13.28 -9.87
N ILE A 123 7.02 -12.63 -8.92
CA ILE A 123 7.54 -12.33 -7.59
C ILE A 123 7.35 -13.47 -6.58
N SER A 124 7.03 -14.69 -7.02
CA SER A 124 6.79 -15.85 -6.17
C SER A 124 7.99 -16.21 -5.30
N LYS A 125 9.20 -16.04 -5.86
CA LYS A 125 10.48 -16.43 -5.26
C LYS A 125 11.32 -15.22 -4.90
N PRO A 126 12.36 -15.39 -4.05
CA PRO A 126 13.34 -14.35 -3.77
C PRO A 126 13.96 -13.79 -5.06
N ALA A 127 14.30 -12.51 -5.04
CA ALA A 127 15.00 -11.86 -6.14
C ALA A 127 16.39 -12.46 -6.33
N LYS A 128 16.79 -12.68 -7.60
CA LYS A 128 18.07 -13.32 -7.95
C LYS A 128 19.17 -12.30 -8.21
N ASN A 129 18.81 -11.09 -8.60
CA ASN A 129 19.73 -10.03 -9.00
C ASN A 129 19.18 -8.64 -8.58
N ALA A 130 19.99 -7.61 -8.76
CA ALA A 130 19.63 -6.24 -8.38
C ALA A 130 18.40 -5.72 -9.14
N LYS A 131 18.26 -6.03 -10.41
CA LYS A 131 17.10 -5.63 -11.21
C LYS A 131 15.80 -6.22 -10.65
N GLU A 132 15.80 -7.51 -10.35
CA GLU A 132 14.64 -8.17 -9.72
C GLU A 132 14.39 -7.58 -8.34
N ALA A 133 15.43 -7.39 -7.50
CA ALA A 133 15.28 -6.84 -6.15
C ALA A 133 14.64 -5.46 -6.15
N ILE A 134 15.08 -4.56 -7.02
CA ILE A 134 14.49 -3.24 -7.19
C ILE A 134 13.02 -3.35 -7.59
N GLN A 135 12.71 -4.21 -8.55
CA GLN A 135 11.35 -4.39 -9.05
C GLN A 135 10.43 -4.99 -7.98
N TRP A 136 10.90 -5.99 -7.20
CA TRP A 136 10.13 -6.59 -6.10
C TRP A 136 9.84 -5.58 -4.99
N VAL A 137 10.83 -4.78 -4.59
CA VAL A 137 10.67 -3.68 -3.62
C VAL A 137 9.66 -2.66 -4.14
N TYR A 138 9.70 -2.33 -5.43
CA TYR A 138 8.76 -1.39 -6.05
C TYR A 138 7.33 -1.91 -6.00
N PHE A 139 7.07 -3.17 -6.30
CA PHE A 139 5.73 -3.76 -6.17
C PHE A 139 5.22 -3.72 -4.72
N GLY A 140 6.07 -4.02 -3.75
CA GLY A 140 5.72 -3.89 -2.34
C GLY A 140 5.35 -2.47 -1.95
N TYR A 141 6.10 -1.50 -2.44
CA TYR A 141 5.81 -0.09 -2.24
C TYR A 141 4.49 0.34 -2.87
N LEU A 142 4.19 -0.09 -4.09
CA LEU A 142 2.92 0.20 -4.75
C LEU A 142 1.72 -0.36 -3.96
N GLY A 143 1.85 -1.58 -3.42
CA GLY A 143 0.83 -2.15 -2.54
C GLY A 143 0.56 -1.27 -1.32
N ALA A 144 1.62 -0.79 -0.67
CA ALA A 144 1.51 0.08 0.49
C ALA A 144 0.97 1.48 0.14
N VAL A 145 1.34 2.06 -0.99
CA VAL A 145 0.77 3.33 -1.50
C VAL A 145 -0.73 3.18 -1.74
N LYS A 146 -1.15 2.05 -2.28
CA LYS A 146 -2.56 1.75 -2.51
C LYS A 146 -3.36 1.69 -1.21
N ASP A 147 -2.81 1.06 -0.18
CA ASP A 147 -3.45 0.96 1.14
C ASP A 147 -3.54 2.33 1.83
N GLN A 148 -2.46 3.08 1.86
CA GLN A 148 -2.39 4.39 2.51
C GLN A 148 -3.14 5.51 1.78
N ASN A 149 -3.46 5.32 0.51
CA ASN A 149 -4.25 6.23 -0.29
C ASN A 149 -3.74 7.68 -0.28
N GLY A 150 -2.43 7.87 -0.45
CA GLY A 150 -1.78 9.18 -0.58
C GLY A 150 -1.21 9.78 0.71
N ALA A 151 -1.18 9.05 1.82
CA ALA A 151 -0.41 9.45 2.99
C ALA A 151 1.10 9.45 2.68
N ALA A 152 1.89 10.21 3.43
CA ALA A 152 3.33 10.28 3.25
C ALA A 152 3.98 8.92 3.60
N MET A 153 4.76 8.39 2.66
CA MET A 153 5.47 7.13 2.81
C MET A 153 6.96 7.31 2.54
N SER A 154 7.77 6.53 3.20
CA SER A 154 9.21 6.52 3.02
C SER A 154 9.69 5.13 2.59
N PHE A 155 10.68 5.07 1.70
CA PHE A 155 11.32 3.81 1.30
C PHE A 155 12.29 3.26 2.36
N GLY A 156 12.69 4.09 3.31
CA GLY A 156 13.75 3.73 4.25
C GLY A 156 15.13 3.72 3.59
N ARG A 157 16.03 2.88 4.10
CA ARG A 157 17.41 2.75 3.59
C ARG A 157 17.52 1.74 2.46
N THR A 158 16.87 2.01 1.33
CA THR A 158 16.86 1.09 0.18
C THR A 158 18.23 0.90 -0.44
N SER A 159 19.06 1.96 -0.51
CA SER A 159 20.41 1.86 -1.05
C SER A 159 21.24 0.82 -0.28
N THR A 160 21.31 0.94 1.05
CA THR A 160 22.05 -0.02 1.90
C THR A 160 21.53 -1.45 1.74
N PHE A 161 20.23 -1.64 1.54
CA PHE A 161 19.66 -2.96 1.29
C PHE A 161 20.06 -3.52 -0.07
N LEU A 162 20.06 -2.69 -1.11
CA LEU A 162 20.33 -3.11 -2.47
C LEU A 162 21.81 -3.44 -2.70
N ASP A 163 22.72 -2.93 -1.86
CA ASP A 163 24.16 -3.22 -1.95
C ASP A 163 24.44 -4.71 -2.01
N ILE A 164 23.74 -5.55 -1.24
CA ILE A 164 23.92 -7.02 -1.26
C ILE A 164 23.64 -7.66 -2.63
N TYR A 165 22.77 -7.04 -3.43
CA TYR A 165 22.47 -7.51 -4.78
C TYR A 165 23.45 -6.94 -5.81
N PHE A 166 23.83 -5.67 -5.68
CA PHE A 166 24.80 -5.05 -6.55
C PHE A 166 26.19 -5.69 -6.43
N GLU A 167 26.64 -5.96 -5.20
CA GLU A 167 27.92 -6.67 -4.97
C GLU A 167 27.93 -8.08 -5.58
N ARG A 168 26.78 -8.74 -5.62
CA ARG A 168 26.67 -10.07 -6.19
C ARG A 168 26.59 -10.07 -7.72
N ASP A 169 26.08 -9.00 -8.31
CA ASP A 169 25.89 -8.86 -9.76
C ASP A 169 27.15 -8.31 -10.46
N LEU A 170 28.15 -7.79 -9.71
CA LEU A 170 29.45 -7.35 -10.19
C LEU A 170 30.43 -8.52 -10.33
#